data_ce793a25d6225ad114d200b0ba91d432
#
_entry.id   ce793a25d6225ad114d200b0ba91d432
#
_cell.length_a   1.000
_cell.length_b   1.000
_cell.length_c   1.000
_cell.angle_alpha   90.00
_cell.angle_beta   90.00
_cell.angle_gamma   90.00
#
_symmetry.space_group_name_H-M   'P 1'
#
loop_
_entity.id
_entity.type
_entity.pdbx_description
1 polymer ?
#
loop_
_entity_poly.entity_id
_entity_poly.type
_entity_poly.pdbx_seq_one_letter_code
_entity_poly.pdbx_strand_id
1 'polypeptide(L)'
;MERIGIFVGSFDPFTIGHDSIVRRALPLFDRLVIGVGVNEKKRYMLTAEERVEAIRGLYDGEEKISVEQYSDLTVDFAQRHGAQFIVKGVRSVKDFEFEREQADINRRLTGIETVVFYALPGMDSVSSSVGRELKNFGRDVDSFLPKRIG
;
A
#
# COMPACT_ATOMS: atom_id res chain seq x y z
N MET A 1 7.61 20.01 12.42
CA MET A 1 8.01 19.25 11.23
C MET A 1 6.88 18.29 10.86
N GLU A 2 6.47 18.29 9.60
CA GLU A 2 5.46 17.36 9.13
C GLU A 2 6.02 15.94 9.10
N ARG A 3 5.24 15.00 9.63
CA ARG A 3 5.56 13.57 9.49
C ARG A 3 4.79 13.04 8.29
N ILE A 4 5.53 12.65 7.26
CA ILE A 4 4.96 12.18 6.00
C ILE A 4 5.39 10.73 5.79
N GLY A 5 4.43 9.85 5.62
CA GLY A 5 4.68 8.46 5.27
C GLY A 5 4.21 8.16 3.86
N ILE A 6 4.83 7.17 3.23
CA ILE A 6 4.31 6.60 1.99
C ILE A 6 3.91 5.16 2.22
N PHE A 7 2.84 4.75 1.58
CA PHE A 7 2.39 3.36 1.55
C PHE A 7 2.28 2.94 0.09
N VAL A 8 3.14 2.02 -0.33
CA VAL A 8 3.30 1.69 -1.75
C VAL A 8 2.99 0.22 -2.02
N GLY A 9 2.51 -0.06 -3.20
CA GLY A 9 2.22 -1.41 -3.66
C GLY A 9 1.61 -1.38 -5.05
N SER A 10 1.39 -2.56 -5.61
CA SER A 10 0.68 -2.69 -6.88
C SER A 10 -0.82 -2.41 -6.71
N PHE A 11 -1.39 -2.80 -5.58
CA PHE A 11 -2.80 -2.59 -5.24
C PHE A 11 -3.76 -3.03 -6.35
N ASP A 12 -3.66 -4.26 -6.74
CA ASP A 12 -4.37 -4.84 -7.89
C ASP A 12 -5.16 -6.10 -7.51
N PRO A 13 -6.22 -5.98 -6.72
CA PRO A 13 -6.84 -4.77 -6.16
C PRO A 13 -6.29 -4.36 -4.80
N PHE A 14 -6.71 -3.19 -4.35
CA PHE A 14 -6.51 -2.72 -2.99
C PHE A 14 -7.52 -3.44 -2.07
N THR A 15 -7.02 -4.15 -1.07
CA THR A 15 -7.83 -5.06 -0.25
C THR A 15 -8.15 -4.49 1.12
N ILE A 16 -9.00 -5.20 1.87
CA ILE A 16 -9.29 -4.85 3.28
C ILE A 16 -8.01 -4.90 4.14
N GLY A 17 -7.06 -5.77 3.79
CA GLY A 17 -5.76 -5.81 4.47
C GLY A 17 -4.98 -4.52 4.27
N HIS A 18 -4.94 -4.01 3.04
CA HIS A 18 -4.31 -2.72 2.74
C HIS A 18 -5.02 -1.59 3.47
N ASP A 19 -6.34 -1.57 3.44
CA ASP A 19 -7.14 -0.55 4.12
C ASP A 19 -6.89 -0.54 5.63
N SER A 20 -6.77 -1.71 6.23
CA SER A 20 -6.45 -1.84 7.64
C SER A 20 -5.12 -1.14 7.99
N ILE A 21 -4.09 -1.33 7.15
CA ILE A 21 -2.79 -0.69 7.35
C ILE A 21 -2.93 0.84 7.25
N VAL A 22 -3.63 1.33 6.22
CA VAL A 22 -3.83 2.77 6.04
C VAL A 22 -4.51 3.40 7.25
N ARG A 23 -5.60 2.81 7.71
CA ARG A 23 -6.38 3.36 8.83
C ARG A 23 -5.59 3.36 10.14
N ARG A 24 -4.76 2.35 10.33
CA ARG A 24 -3.93 2.22 11.54
C ARG A 24 -2.69 3.12 11.48
N ALA A 25 -2.16 3.36 10.30
CA ALA A 25 -1.00 4.23 10.10
C ALA A 25 -1.37 5.71 10.15
N LEU A 26 -2.55 6.07 9.68
CA LEU A 26 -2.95 7.46 9.50
C LEU A 26 -2.77 8.34 10.74
N PRO A 27 -3.12 7.88 11.97
CA PRO A 27 -2.91 8.71 13.17
C PRO A 27 -1.45 9.05 13.47
N LEU A 28 -0.50 8.32 12.91
CA LEU A 28 0.93 8.54 13.15
C LEU A 28 1.52 9.64 12.26
N PHE A 29 0.81 10.04 11.21
CA PHE A 29 1.34 10.92 10.19
C PHE A 29 0.48 12.17 10.01
N ASP A 30 1.11 13.24 9.59
CA ASP A 30 0.42 14.46 9.17
C ASP A 30 -0.09 14.30 7.73
N ARG A 31 0.65 13.55 6.91
CA ARG A 31 0.22 13.18 5.55
C ARG A 31 0.66 11.75 5.23
N LEU A 32 -0.18 11.04 4.52
CA LEU A 32 0.10 9.69 4.03
C LEU A 32 -0.11 9.68 2.52
N VAL A 33 0.92 9.35 1.77
CA VAL A 33 0.87 9.28 0.31
C VAL A 33 0.81 7.81 -0.09
N ILE A 34 -0.25 7.42 -0.77
CA ILE A 34 -0.41 6.06 -1.27
C ILE A 34 0.11 6.05 -2.70
N GLY A 35 1.14 5.23 -2.95
CA GLY A 35 1.77 5.11 -4.25
C GLY A 35 1.38 3.82 -4.94
N VAL A 36 0.74 3.93 -6.09
CA VAL A 36 0.37 2.79 -6.93
C VAL A 36 1.51 2.52 -7.89
N GLY A 37 2.23 1.42 -7.66
CA GLY A 37 3.38 1.06 -8.48
C GLY A 37 2.97 0.58 -9.86
N VAL A 38 3.65 1.09 -10.88
CA VAL A 38 3.44 0.68 -12.27
C VAL A 38 4.74 0.08 -12.79
N ASN A 39 4.68 -1.18 -13.18
CA ASN A 39 5.79 -1.88 -13.82
C ASN A 39 5.32 -2.40 -15.18
N GLU A 40 5.84 -1.83 -16.25
CA GLU A 40 5.44 -2.16 -17.61
C GLU A 40 5.65 -3.63 -17.97
N LYS A 41 6.55 -4.31 -17.26
CA LYS A 41 6.83 -5.74 -17.48
C LYS A 41 5.82 -6.67 -16.81
N LYS A 42 4.97 -6.11 -15.92
CA LYS A 42 3.94 -6.89 -15.23
C LYS A 42 2.59 -6.76 -15.93
N ARG A 43 1.80 -7.83 -15.82
CA ARG A 43 0.38 -7.78 -16.19
C ARG A 43 -0.44 -7.46 -14.96
N TYR A 44 -1.38 -6.54 -15.11
CA TYR A 44 -2.28 -6.15 -14.04
C TYR A 44 -3.72 -6.49 -14.42
N MET A 45 -4.52 -6.82 -13.42
CA MET A 45 -5.95 -7.04 -13.57
C MET A 45 -6.66 -5.72 -13.87
N LEU A 46 -6.23 -4.66 -13.20
CA LEU A 46 -6.79 -3.31 -13.34
C LEU A 46 -5.71 -2.38 -13.92
N THR A 47 -6.13 -1.39 -14.70
CA THR A 47 -5.20 -0.37 -15.19
C THR A 47 -4.68 0.47 -14.03
N ALA A 48 -3.60 1.21 -14.26
CA ALA A 48 -3.05 2.10 -13.23
C ALA A 48 -4.10 3.14 -12.81
N GLU A 49 -4.82 3.70 -13.78
CA GLU A 49 -5.88 4.69 -13.54
C GLU A 49 -7.01 4.10 -12.71
N GLU A 50 -7.45 2.88 -13.03
CA GLU A 50 -8.50 2.20 -12.28
C GLU A 50 -8.09 1.95 -10.84
N ARG A 51 -6.84 1.54 -10.62
CA ARG A 51 -6.31 1.29 -9.28
C ARG A 51 -6.24 2.58 -8.46
N VAL A 52 -5.74 3.65 -9.06
CA VAL A 52 -5.65 4.96 -8.40
C VAL A 52 -7.04 5.47 -8.04
N GLU A 53 -7.97 5.43 -8.99
CA GLU A 53 -9.33 5.95 -8.78
C GLU A 53 -10.09 5.15 -7.72
N ALA A 54 -9.91 3.83 -7.68
CA ALA A 54 -10.53 2.99 -6.67
C ALA A 54 -10.08 3.40 -5.25
N ILE A 55 -8.78 3.67 -5.08
CA ILE A 55 -8.24 4.07 -3.79
C ILE A 55 -8.66 5.49 -3.44
N ARG A 56 -8.62 6.41 -4.41
CA ARG A 56 -9.09 7.79 -4.20
C ARG A 56 -10.54 7.84 -3.75
N GLY A 57 -11.40 7.04 -4.38
CA GLY A 57 -12.80 6.97 -4.01
C GLY A 57 -13.02 6.48 -2.59
N LEU A 58 -12.17 5.55 -2.15
CA LEU A 58 -12.25 4.99 -0.81
C LEU A 58 -11.94 6.02 0.28
N TYR A 59 -11.01 6.92 0.01
CA TYR A 59 -10.56 7.93 0.99
C TYR A 59 -10.98 9.35 0.62
N ASP A 60 -12.00 9.47 -0.18
CA ASP A 60 -12.57 10.77 -0.56
C ASP A 60 -12.99 11.54 0.70
N GLY A 61 -12.55 12.80 0.79
CA GLY A 61 -12.80 13.62 1.97
C GLY A 61 -11.74 13.53 3.06
N GLU A 62 -10.79 12.59 2.96
CA GLU A 62 -9.69 12.49 3.92
C GLU A 62 -8.51 13.34 3.42
N GLU A 63 -8.34 14.52 4.02
CA GLU A 63 -7.35 15.51 3.58
C GLU A 63 -5.90 15.05 3.74
N LYS A 64 -5.64 14.16 4.69
CA LYS A 64 -4.29 13.66 4.96
C LYS A 64 -3.79 12.67 3.91
N ILE A 65 -4.69 12.09 3.13
CA ILE A 65 -4.35 11.03 2.16
C ILE A 65 -4.34 11.59 0.75
N SER A 66 -3.25 11.31 0.03
CA SER A 66 -3.18 11.50 -1.42
C SER A 66 -2.78 10.20 -2.08
N VAL A 67 -3.19 10.02 -3.33
CA VAL A 67 -2.96 8.78 -4.08
C VAL A 67 -2.43 9.15 -5.46
N GLU A 68 -1.31 8.53 -5.85
CA GLU A 68 -0.79 8.72 -7.20
C GLU A 68 -0.04 7.49 -7.67
N GLN A 69 0.11 7.34 -8.97
CA GLN A 69 0.92 6.27 -9.56
C GLN A 69 2.39 6.70 -9.63
N TYR A 70 3.28 5.72 -9.60
CA TYR A 70 4.71 5.96 -9.78
C TYR A 70 5.35 4.75 -10.47
N SER A 71 6.46 5.00 -11.17
CA SER A 71 7.20 3.96 -11.90
C SER A 71 8.69 3.96 -11.63
N ASP A 72 9.17 4.90 -10.83
CA ASP A 72 10.56 4.98 -10.42
C ASP A 72 10.81 4.22 -9.09
N LEU A 73 11.98 4.35 -8.50
CA LEU A 73 12.29 3.69 -7.23
C LEU A 73 11.41 4.24 -6.10
N THR A 74 11.03 3.37 -5.19
CA THR A 74 10.22 3.76 -4.03
C THR A 74 10.88 4.88 -3.23
N VAL A 75 12.21 4.85 -3.04
CA VAL A 75 12.93 5.90 -2.32
C VAL A 75 12.89 7.24 -3.04
N ASP A 76 12.89 7.24 -4.37
CA ASP A 76 12.78 8.47 -5.16
C ASP A 76 11.37 9.04 -5.06
N PHE A 77 10.38 8.19 -5.10
CA PHE A 77 8.99 8.58 -4.87
C PHE A 77 8.83 9.21 -3.47
N ALA A 78 9.42 8.58 -2.45
CA ALA A 78 9.40 9.11 -1.08
C ALA A 78 10.05 10.50 -1.02
N GLN A 79 11.19 10.67 -1.65
CA GLN A 79 11.92 11.94 -1.64
C GLN A 79 11.14 13.06 -2.31
N ARG A 80 10.45 12.77 -3.43
CA ARG A 80 9.61 13.76 -4.12
C ARG A 80 8.50 14.30 -3.21
N HIS A 81 8.03 13.47 -2.29
CA HIS A 81 6.96 13.85 -1.37
C HIS A 81 7.46 14.35 -0.02
N GLY A 82 8.76 14.39 0.19
CA GLY A 82 9.33 14.78 1.48
C GLY A 82 9.06 13.76 2.58
N ALA A 83 8.80 12.50 2.22
CA ALA A 83 8.47 11.46 3.19
C ALA A 83 9.70 10.98 3.94
N GLN A 84 9.56 10.83 5.24
CA GLN A 84 10.60 10.30 6.13
C GLN A 84 10.39 8.81 6.42
N PHE A 85 9.23 8.27 6.12
CA PHE A 85 8.84 6.90 6.50
C PHE A 85 8.18 6.16 5.35
N ILE A 86 8.50 4.86 5.25
CA ILE A 86 7.79 3.91 4.40
C ILE A 86 6.94 3.05 5.33
N VAL A 87 5.65 2.96 5.06
CA VAL A 87 4.72 2.10 5.80
C VAL A 87 4.62 0.76 5.11
N LYS A 88 4.73 -0.32 5.86
CA LYS A 88 4.62 -1.68 5.35
C LYS A 88 3.73 -2.52 6.26
N GLY A 89 3.02 -3.47 5.66
CA GLY A 89 2.31 -4.50 6.38
C GLY A 89 3.01 -5.84 6.25
N VAL A 90 3.02 -6.64 7.30
CA VAL A 90 3.57 -8.00 7.26
C VAL A 90 2.54 -8.99 7.79
N ARG A 91 2.43 -10.14 7.14
CA ARG A 91 1.50 -11.22 7.47
C ARG A 91 2.19 -12.47 7.98
N SER A 92 3.49 -12.62 7.73
CA SER A 92 4.23 -13.83 8.03
C SER A 92 5.70 -13.51 8.33
N VAL A 93 6.41 -14.49 8.85
CA VAL A 93 7.86 -14.39 9.08
C VAL A 93 8.60 -14.16 7.76
N LYS A 94 8.15 -14.81 6.69
CA LYS A 94 8.74 -14.66 5.37
C LYS A 94 8.59 -13.23 4.84
N ASP A 95 7.40 -12.66 4.97
CA ASP A 95 7.16 -11.24 4.61
C ASP A 95 8.08 -10.33 5.43
N PHE A 96 8.18 -10.59 6.72
CA PHE A 96 9.01 -9.78 7.62
C PHE A 96 10.48 -9.79 7.20
N GLU A 97 11.03 -10.96 6.90
CA GLU A 97 12.43 -11.08 6.48
C GLU A 97 12.70 -10.32 5.17
N PHE A 98 11.79 -10.45 4.21
CA PHE A 98 11.89 -9.73 2.94
C PHE A 98 11.85 -8.22 3.16
N GLU A 99 10.88 -7.74 3.92
CA GLU A 99 10.72 -6.31 4.16
C GLU A 99 11.87 -5.73 4.98
N ARG A 100 12.44 -6.52 5.89
CA ARG A 100 13.61 -6.10 6.67
C ARG A 100 14.80 -5.84 5.76
N GLU A 101 15.05 -6.69 4.78
CA GLU A 101 16.14 -6.51 3.82
C GLU A 101 15.92 -5.26 2.99
N GLN A 102 14.70 -5.04 2.50
CA GLN A 102 14.36 -3.84 1.74
C GLN A 102 14.50 -2.58 2.59
N ALA A 103 14.08 -2.64 3.85
CA ALA A 103 14.20 -1.51 4.77
C ALA A 103 15.65 -1.11 5.00
N ASP A 104 16.55 -2.09 5.15
CA ASP A 104 17.98 -1.83 5.33
C ASP A 104 18.57 -1.14 4.11
N ILE A 105 18.24 -1.62 2.92
CA ILE A 105 18.72 -1.02 1.67
C ILE A 105 18.21 0.42 1.54
N ASN A 106 16.91 0.63 1.76
CA ASN A 106 16.30 1.96 1.65
C ASN A 106 16.93 2.95 2.62
N ARG A 107 17.18 2.52 3.84
CA ARG A 107 17.82 3.38 4.85
C ARG A 107 19.24 3.74 4.46
N ARG A 108 20.00 2.79 3.93
CA ARG A 108 21.36 3.05 3.45
C ARG A 108 21.41 4.03 2.30
N LEU A 109 20.43 3.97 1.41
CA LEU A 109 20.36 4.85 0.24
C LEU A 109 19.96 6.28 0.59
N THR A 110 19.00 6.47 1.48
CA THR A 110 18.37 7.78 1.69
C THR A 110 18.13 8.15 3.15
N GLY A 111 18.42 7.24 4.09
CA GLY A 111 18.12 7.49 5.50
C GLY A 111 16.64 7.29 5.88
N ILE A 112 15.80 6.88 4.93
CA ILE A 112 14.37 6.70 5.19
C ILE A 112 14.14 5.47 6.11
N GLU A 113 13.24 5.60 7.07
CA GLU A 113 12.87 4.51 7.97
C GLU A 113 11.61 3.79 7.50
N THR A 114 11.52 2.51 7.83
CA THR A 114 10.34 1.70 7.53
C THR A 114 9.58 1.41 8.83
N VAL A 115 8.29 1.68 8.80
CA VAL A 115 7.38 1.39 9.92
C VAL A 115 6.54 0.19 9.51
N VAL A 116 6.56 -0.85 10.33
CA VAL A 116 5.90 -2.12 10.02
C VAL A 116 4.66 -2.30 10.90
N PHE A 117 3.55 -2.66 10.27
CA PHE A 117 2.32 -3.04 10.94
C PHE A 117 2.07 -4.52 10.73
N TYR A 118 1.71 -5.23 11.78
CA TYR A 118 1.31 -6.64 11.66
C TYR A 118 -0.12 -6.73 11.14
N ALA A 119 -0.38 -7.73 10.30
CA ALA A 119 -1.74 -7.99 9.84
C ALA A 119 -2.63 -8.29 11.05
N LEU A 120 -3.87 -7.80 11.01
CA LEU A 120 -4.84 -8.11 12.06
C LEU A 120 -5.26 -9.58 11.97
N PRO A 121 -5.67 -10.19 13.10
CA PRO A 121 -6.19 -11.56 13.09
C PRO A 121 -7.29 -11.72 12.04
N GLY A 122 -7.22 -12.78 11.25
CA GLY A 122 -8.16 -13.05 10.18
C GLY A 122 -7.85 -12.36 8.85
N MET A 123 -6.84 -11.50 8.79
CA MET A 123 -6.44 -10.81 7.56
C MET A 123 -5.12 -11.31 6.98
N ASP A 124 -4.46 -12.23 7.64
CA ASP A 124 -3.16 -12.75 7.22
C ASP A 124 -3.22 -13.53 5.90
N SER A 125 -4.38 -14.03 5.50
CA SER A 125 -4.58 -14.69 4.21
C SER A 125 -5.13 -13.76 3.12
N VAL A 126 -5.45 -12.50 3.46
CA VAL A 126 -6.02 -11.54 2.51
C VAL A 126 -4.90 -10.89 1.72
N SER A 127 -4.86 -11.17 0.42
CA SER A 127 -3.87 -10.59 -0.48
C SER A 127 -4.49 -10.31 -1.85
N SER A 128 -3.85 -9.40 -2.59
CA SER A 128 -4.26 -9.10 -3.97
C SER A 128 -4.14 -10.33 -4.86
N SER A 129 -3.10 -11.14 -4.66
CA SER A 129 -2.90 -12.36 -5.46
C SER A 129 -4.05 -13.34 -5.28
N VAL A 130 -4.49 -13.57 -4.05
CA VAL A 130 -5.64 -14.44 -3.76
C VAL A 130 -6.91 -13.85 -4.35
N GLY A 131 -7.13 -12.55 -4.22
CA GLY A 131 -8.29 -11.88 -4.79
C GLY A 131 -8.35 -12.02 -6.30
N ARG A 132 -7.22 -11.84 -6.99
CA ARG A 132 -7.14 -12.00 -8.45
C ARG A 132 -7.43 -13.43 -8.87
N GLU A 133 -6.89 -14.40 -8.16
CA GLU A 133 -7.12 -15.82 -8.43
C GLU A 133 -8.60 -16.18 -8.31
N LEU A 134 -9.24 -15.76 -7.22
CA LEU A 134 -10.67 -16.02 -7.01
C LEU A 134 -11.51 -15.40 -8.13
N LYS A 135 -11.21 -14.18 -8.53
CA LYS A 135 -11.93 -13.50 -9.61
C LYS A 135 -11.75 -14.22 -10.94
N ASN A 136 -10.55 -14.69 -11.24
CA ASN A 136 -10.26 -15.43 -12.47
C ASN A 136 -11.07 -16.73 -12.56
N PHE A 137 -11.42 -17.33 -11.41
CA PHE A 137 -12.26 -18.53 -11.33
C PHE A 137 -13.74 -18.19 -11.12
N GLY A 138 -14.13 -16.93 -11.31
CA GLY A 138 -15.52 -16.50 -11.20
C GLY A 138 -16.05 -16.43 -9.79
N ARG A 139 -15.19 -16.39 -8.79
CA ARG A 139 -15.59 -16.28 -7.39
C ARG A 139 -15.76 -14.82 -6.99
N ASP A 140 -16.67 -14.60 -6.05
CA ASP A 140 -16.90 -13.28 -5.48
C ASP A 140 -15.70 -12.86 -4.61
N VAL A 141 -15.18 -11.66 -4.86
CA VAL A 141 -14.07 -11.09 -4.10
C VAL A 141 -14.50 -9.91 -3.22
N ASP A 142 -15.80 -9.62 -3.16
CA ASP A 142 -16.31 -8.43 -2.45
C ASP A 142 -15.91 -8.42 -0.98
N SER A 143 -15.82 -9.59 -0.33
CA SER A 143 -15.37 -9.68 1.07
C SER A 143 -13.93 -9.26 1.28
N PHE A 144 -13.12 -9.22 0.20
CA PHE A 144 -11.72 -8.81 0.23
C PHE A 144 -11.54 -7.33 -0.05
N LEU A 145 -12.60 -6.65 -0.51
CA LEU A 145 -12.52 -5.26 -0.91
C LEU A 145 -13.01 -4.35 0.22
N PRO A 146 -12.29 -3.25 0.47
CA PRO A 146 -12.70 -2.30 1.49
C PRO A 146 -13.94 -1.53 1.05
N LYS A 147 -14.70 -1.06 2.04
CA LYS A 147 -15.88 -0.23 1.80
C LYS A 147 -15.60 1.18 2.31
N ARG A 148 -16.09 2.15 1.56
CA ARG A 148 -16.04 3.54 1.99
C ARG A 148 -16.89 3.69 3.25
N ILE A 149 -16.34 4.35 4.25
CA ILE A 149 -17.07 4.75 5.45
C ILE A 149 -17.73 6.07 5.10
N GLY A 150 -19.02 5.98 4.88
CA GLY A 150 -19.85 7.16 4.54
C GLY A 150 -20.25 7.94 5.75
#